data_83f3a2feaf9e9c92cb7fa1a984effd2a
#
_entry.id   83f3a2feaf9e9c92cb7fa1a984effd2a
#
_cell.length_a   1.000
_cell.length_b   1.000
_cell.length_c   1.000
_cell.angle_alpha   90.00
_cell.angle_beta   90.00
_cell.angle_gamma   90.00
#
_symmetry.space_group_name_H-M   'P 1'
#
loop_
_entity.id
_entity.type
_entity.pdbx_description
1 polymer ?
#
loop_
_entity_poly.entity_id
_entity_poly.type
_entity_poly.pdbx_seq_one_letter_code
_entity_poly.pdbx_strand_id
1 'polypeptide(L)'
;MARTLWGEARGEGSAGMQAVACVILNRVGTARHFGGYWWGSDIIQVCRKPYQFSCWNTSDPGYRKVISVTDENIHFATAKRIARRAILGFITDPTYGADHYHAKSVSPDWAAGKRPTTIIGQHIFYKLTEI
;
A
#
# COMPACT_ATOMS: atom_id res chain seq x y z
N MET A 1 -2.10 4.81 -8.23
CA MET A 1 -1.22 3.86 -7.47
C MET A 1 0.19 4.40 -7.23
N ALA A 2 0.90 4.86 -8.25
CA ALA A 2 2.31 5.27 -8.10
C ALA A 2 2.53 6.32 -7.00
N ARG A 3 1.68 7.32 -6.91
CA ARG A 3 1.78 8.35 -5.86
C ARG A 3 1.58 7.77 -4.47
N THR A 4 0.69 6.80 -4.31
CA THR A 4 0.51 6.09 -3.04
C THR A 4 1.77 5.33 -2.66
N LEU A 5 2.37 4.58 -3.58
CA LEU A 5 3.61 3.85 -3.32
C LEU A 5 4.74 4.81 -2.92
N TRP A 6 4.86 5.92 -3.62
CA TRP A 6 5.86 6.93 -3.30
C TRP A 6 5.60 7.58 -1.93
N GLY A 7 4.36 7.96 -1.66
CA GLY A 7 3.99 8.60 -0.40
C GLY A 7 4.17 7.70 0.81
N GLU A 8 3.85 6.40 0.66
CA GLU A 8 3.87 5.45 1.77
C GLU A 8 5.22 4.76 1.97
N ALA A 9 6.01 4.57 0.90
CA ALA A 9 7.15 3.66 0.98
C ALA A 9 8.40 4.12 0.23
N ARG A 10 8.52 5.40 -0.17
CA ARG A 10 9.72 5.84 -0.91
C ARG A 10 11.03 5.62 -0.13
N GLY A 11 10.99 5.70 1.19
CA GLY A 11 12.14 5.47 2.05
C GLY A 11 12.49 4.00 2.24
N GLU A 12 11.62 3.09 1.80
CA GLU A 12 11.81 1.63 1.92
C GLU A 12 12.36 1.00 0.65
N GLY A 13 12.61 1.80 -0.39
CA GLY A 13 13.12 1.30 -1.67
C GLY A 13 12.09 0.51 -2.48
N SER A 14 12.57 -0.16 -3.53
CA SER A 14 11.69 -0.89 -4.45
C SER A 14 10.98 -2.06 -3.76
N ALA A 15 11.64 -2.75 -2.84
CA ALA A 15 11.03 -3.88 -2.12
C ALA A 15 9.85 -3.43 -1.26
N GLY A 16 9.99 -2.30 -0.55
CA GLY A 16 8.91 -1.75 0.26
C GLY A 16 7.75 -1.23 -0.58
N MET A 17 8.04 -0.56 -1.68
CA MET A 17 7.01 -0.09 -2.61
C MET A 17 6.27 -1.27 -3.27
N GLN A 18 6.97 -2.34 -3.64
CA GLN A 18 6.34 -3.56 -4.16
C GLN A 18 5.40 -4.18 -3.13
N ALA A 19 5.81 -4.23 -1.88
CA ALA A 19 4.99 -4.78 -0.80
C ALA A 19 3.68 -3.99 -0.63
N VAL A 20 3.75 -2.66 -0.63
CA VAL A 20 2.54 -1.81 -0.55
C VAL A 20 1.65 -1.99 -1.78
N ALA A 21 2.23 -2.11 -2.98
CA ALA A 21 1.47 -2.38 -4.19
C ALA A 21 0.67 -3.69 -4.06
N CYS A 22 1.27 -4.73 -3.50
CA CYS A 22 0.60 -6.01 -3.30
C CYS A 22 -0.51 -5.93 -2.25
N VAL A 23 -0.35 -5.14 -1.19
CA VAL A 23 -1.45 -4.87 -0.24
C VAL A 23 -2.64 -4.24 -0.97
N ILE A 24 -2.40 -3.26 -1.83
CA ILE A 24 -3.46 -2.62 -2.63
C ILE A 24 -4.16 -3.66 -3.51
N LEU A 25 -3.40 -4.49 -4.22
CA LEU A 25 -3.97 -5.53 -5.09
C LEU A 25 -4.75 -6.58 -4.28
N ASN A 26 -4.26 -6.96 -3.11
CA ASN A 26 -4.94 -7.92 -2.24
C ASN A 26 -6.27 -7.35 -1.73
N ARG A 27 -6.33 -6.05 -1.43
CA ARG A 27 -7.59 -5.37 -1.08
C ARG A 27 -8.57 -5.36 -2.24
N VAL A 28 -8.12 -5.12 -3.46
CA VAL A 28 -8.97 -5.21 -4.65
C VAL A 28 -9.49 -6.63 -4.83
N GLY A 29 -8.62 -7.64 -4.64
CA GLY A 29 -9.00 -9.05 -4.71
C GLY A 29 -10.08 -9.43 -3.69
N THR A 30 -9.96 -8.95 -2.46
CA THR A 30 -10.98 -9.16 -1.42
C THR A 30 -12.32 -8.56 -1.84
N ALA A 31 -12.31 -7.33 -2.36
CA ALA A 31 -13.53 -6.68 -2.82
C ALA A 31 -14.20 -7.46 -3.95
N ARG A 32 -13.42 -8.00 -4.89
CA ARG A 32 -13.95 -8.87 -5.97
C ARG A 32 -14.58 -10.12 -5.41
N HIS A 33 -13.93 -10.75 -4.44
CA HIS A 33 -14.45 -11.97 -3.81
C HIS A 33 -15.80 -11.77 -3.16
N PHE A 34 -16.01 -10.64 -2.48
CA PHE A 34 -17.25 -10.35 -1.76
C PHE A 34 -18.26 -9.51 -2.57
N GLY A 35 -17.98 -9.17 -3.82
CA GLY A 35 -18.86 -8.30 -4.60
C GLY A 35 -18.84 -6.84 -4.15
N GLY A 36 -17.78 -6.43 -3.49
CA GLY A 36 -17.56 -5.10 -2.91
C GLY A 36 -17.03 -5.21 -1.49
N TYR A 37 -16.29 -4.21 -1.03
CA TYR A 37 -15.77 -4.18 0.33
C TYR A 37 -15.63 -2.73 0.80
N TRP A 38 -15.58 -2.54 2.13
CA TRP A 38 -15.60 -1.18 2.70
C TRP A 38 -14.43 -0.29 2.28
N TRP A 39 -13.29 -0.87 1.93
CA TRP A 39 -12.11 -0.09 1.52
C TRP A 39 -12.07 0.26 0.03
N GLY A 40 -13.09 -0.13 -0.74
CA GLY A 40 -13.14 0.14 -2.17
C GLY A 40 -12.98 -1.12 -3.01
N SER A 41 -13.34 -1.03 -4.29
CA SER A 41 -13.44 -2.17 -5.20
C SER A 41 -12.47 -2.13 -6.39
N ASP A 42 -11.76 -1.03 -6.56
CA ASP A 42 -10.71 -0.90 -7.56
C ASP A 42 -9.48 -0.19 -6.99
N ILE A 43 -8.41 -0.14 -7.77
CA ILE A 43 -7.13 0.42 -7.32
C ILE A 43 -7.29 1.88 -6.86
N ILE A 44 -8.02 2.70 -7.60
CA ILE A 44 -8.19 4.11 -7.29
C ILE A 44 -8.97 4.27 -5.97
N GLN A 45 -10.07 3.54 -5.82
CA GLN A 45 -10.89 3.59 -4.62
C GLN A 45 -10.08 3.14 -3.39
N VAL A 46 -9.32 2.05 -3.51
CA VAL A 46 -8.50 1.55 -2.40
C VAL A 46 -7.43 2.57 -2.03
N CYS A 47 -6.72 3.14 -3.00
CA CYS A 47 -5.68 4.14 -2.73
C CYS A 47 -6.24 5.42 -2.09
N ARG A 48 -7.44 5.83 -2.49
CA ARG A 48 -8.03 7.11 -2.09
C ARG A 48 -9.04 7.00 -0.94
N LYS A 49 -9.30 5.80 -0.43
CA LYS A 49 -10.21 5.62 0.71
C LYS A 49 -9.75 6.50 1.88
N PRO A 50 -10.62 7.40 2.38
CA PRO A 50 -10.23 8.31 3.47
C PRO A 50 -9.60 7.57 4.65
N TYR A 51 -8.49 8.11 5.15
CA TYR A 51 -7.76 7.64 6.33
C TYR A 51 -7.10 6.26 6.20
N GLN A 52 -7.07 5.66 4.99
CA GLN A 52 -6.40 4.36 4.82
C GLN A 52 -4.91 4.53 4.47
N PHE A 53 -4.60 5.42 3.54
CA PHE A 53 -3.21 5.79 3.24
C PHE A 53 -3.02 7.26 3.61
N SER A 54 -2.32 7.50 4.70
CA SER A 54 -2.19 8.83 5.31
C SER A 54 -1.59 9.88 4.38
N CYS A 55 -0.79 9.45 3.40
CA CYS A 55 -0.18 10.37 2.43
C CYS A 55 -1.22 11.15 1.62
N TRP A 56 -2.47 10.69 1.55
CA TRP A 56 -3.57 11.37 0.88
C TRP A 56 -4.38 12.29 1.80
N ASN A 57 -4.11 12.28 3.10
CA ASN A 57 -4.78 13.20 4.02
C ASN A 57 -4.23 14.61 3.80
N THR A 58 -5.12 15.59 3.60
CA THR A 58 -4.72 16.99 3.35
C THR A 58 -3.97 17.59 4.54
N SER A 59 -4.18 17.04 5.73
CA SER A 59 -3.48 17.44 6.96
C SER A 59 -2.07 16.81 7.08
N ASP A 60 -1.74 15.81 6.25
CA ASP A 60 -0.42 15.17 6.29
C ASP A 60 0.64 16.14 5.78
N PRO A 61 1.77 16.31 6.49
CA PRO A 61 2.84 17.22 6.07
C PRO A 61 3.40 16.90 4.68
N GLY A 62 3.33 15.65 4.24
CA GLY A 62 3.83 15.20 2.93
C GLY A 62 2.83 15.33 1.80
N TYR A 63 1.57 15.72 2.07
CA TYR A 63 0.51 15.71 1.06
C TYR A 63 0.88 16.50 -0.21
N ARG A 64 1.40 17.71 -0.05
CA ARG A 64 1.77 18.56 -1.20
C ARG A 64 2.86 17.93 -2.05
N LYS A 65 3.80 17.21 -1.44
CA LYS A 65 4.84 16.48 -2.17
C LYS A 65 4.25 15.33 -2.97
N VAL A 66 3.29 14.61 -2.41
CA VAL A 66 2.61 13.49 -3.09
C VAL A 66 1.90 13.96 -4.35
N ILE A 67 1.18 15.07 -4.30
CA ILE A 67 0.44 15.56 -5.47
C ILE A 67 1.32 16.26 -6.50
N SER A 68 2.52 16.68 -6.15
CA SER A 68 3.40 17.46 -7.03
C SER A 68 4.63 16.72 -7.53
N VAL A 69 4.98 15.55 -6.97
CA VAL A 69 6.18 14.81 -7.38
C VAL A 69 6.10 14.41 -8.85
N THR A 70 7.24 14.49 -9.53
CA THR A 70 7.37 14.19 -10.96
C THR A 70 8.43 13.12 -11.20
N ASP A 71 8.55 12.68 -12.46
CA ASP A 71 9.50 11.66 -12.90
C ASP A 71 10.97 12.06 -12.70
N GLU A 72 11.25 13.33 -12.46
CA GLU A 72 12.60 13.79 -12.08
C GLU A 72 13.05 13.21 -10.74
N ASN A 73 12.10 12.84 -9.88
CA ASN A 73 12.40 12.15 -8.65
C ASN A 73 12.62 10.67 -8.93
N ILE A 74 13.81 10.15 -8.61
CA ILE A 74 14.20 8.77 -8.92
C ILE A 74 13.30 7.75 -8.22
N HIS A 75 12.86 8.03 -7.00
CA HIS A 75 11.98 7.13 -6.26
C HIS A 75 10.57 7.11 -6.84
N PHE A 76 10.10 8.23 -7.38
CA PHE A 76 8.82 8.27 -8.07
C PHE A 76 8.87 7.52 -9.41
N ALA A 77 9.97 7.64 -10.14
CA ALA A 77 10.17 6.84 -11.37
C ALA A 77 10.13 5.34 -11.05
N THR A 78 10.73 4.91 -9.94
CA THR A 78 10.66 3.52 -9.47
C THR A 78 9.23 3.14 -9.10
N ALA A 79 8.51 3.99 -8.38
CA ALA A 79 7.12 3.75 -8.01
C ALA A 79 6.23 3.57 -9.25
N LYS A 80 6.46 4.36 -10.30
CA LYS A 80 5.71 4.23 -11.56
C LYS A 80 5.96 2.89 -12.25
N ARG A 81 7.20 2.40 -12.24
CA ARG A 81 7.52 1.08 -12.82
C ARG A 81 6.82 -0.03 -12.05
N ILE A 82 6.85 0.02 -10.72
CA ILE A 82 6.20 -0.97 -9.87
C ILE A 82 4.69 -0.92 -10.06
N ALA A 83 4.09 0.26 -10.07
CA ALA A 83 2.66 0.43 -10.29
C ALA A 83 2.24 -0.15 -11.65
N ARG A 84 3.01 0.08 -12.71
CA ARG A 84 2.72 -0.49 -14.03
C ARG A 84 2.72 -2.02 -14.00
N ARG A 85 3.73 -2.64 -13.38
CA ARG A 85 3.79 -4.09 -13.24
C ARG A 85 2.61 -4.63 -12.44
N ALA A 86 2.24 -3.95 -11.36
CA ALA A 86 1.11 -4.33 -10.52
C ALA A 86 -0.20 -4.30 -11.31
N ILE A 87 -0.45 -3.22 -12.04
CA ILE A 87 -1.67 -3.04 -12.84
C ILE A 87 -1.76 -4.10 -13.95
N LEU A 88 -0.63 -4.47 -14.56
CA LEU A 88 -0.57 -5.47 -15.63
C LEU A 88 -0.54 -6.92 -15.11
N GLY A 89 -0.48 -7.14 -13.81
CA GLY A 89 -0.43 -8.47 -13.23
C GLY A 89 0.97 -9.12 -13.24
N PHE A 90 2.02 -8.37 -13.50
CA PHE A 90 3.41 -8.86 -13.53
C PHE A 90 4.16 -8.51 -12.25
N ILE A 91 3.58 -8.87 -11.11
CA ILE A 91 4.18 -8.60 -9.81
C ILE A 91 4.01 -9.84 -8.91
N THR A 92 5.06 -10.15 -8.17
CA THR A 92 5.03 -11.23 -7.16
C THR A 92 4.74 -10.61 -5.80
N ASP A 93 3.86 -11.24 -5.01
CA ASP A 93 3.50 -10.75 -3.69
C ASP A 93 4.47 -11.26 -2.62
N PRO A 94 5.33 -10.40 -2.07
CA PRO A 94 6.25 -10.78 -0.99
C PRO A 94 5.58 -10.73 0.38
N THR A 95 4.31 -10.34 0.48
CA THR A 95 3.61 -10.13 1.74
C THR A 95 2.76 -11.32 2.19
N TYR A 96 2.71 -12.40 1.41
CA TYR A 96 1.89 -13.58 1.69
C TYR A 96 0.40 -13.25 1.84
N GLY A 97 -0.11 -12.42 0.95
CA GLY A 97 -1.52 -12.08 0.91
C GLY A 97 -1.96 -10.98 1.88
N ALA A 98 -1.02 -10.19 2.40
CA ALA A 98 -1.34 -9.15 3.36
C ALA A 98 -2.30 -8.11 2.80
N ASP A 99 -3.19 -7.63 3.66
CA ASP A 99 -4.14 -6.55 3.37
C ASP A 99 -4.01 -5.37 4.34
N HIS A 100 -3.13 -5.49 5.34
CA HIS A 100 -2.80 -4.44 6.31
C HIS A 100 -1.31 -4.38 6.56
N TYR A 101 -0.83 -3.19 6.91
CA TYR A 101 0.53 -3.02 7.41
C TYR A 101 0.62 -1.79 8.31
N HIS A 102 1.66 -1.74 9.14
CA HIS A 102 2.02 -0.55 9.91
C HIS A 102 3.53 -0.47 10.02
N ALA A 103 4.03 0.73 10.32
CA ALA A 103 5.45 0.92 10.62
C ALA A 103 5.79 0.28 11.97
N LYS A 104 7.01 -0.22 12.13
CA LYS A 104 7.50 -0.78 13.40
C LYS A 104 7.40 0.21 14.55
N SER A 105 7.47 1.52 14.26
CA SER A 105 7.41 2.58 15.26
C SER A 105 6.02 2.84 15.85
N VAL A 106 4.98 2.23 15.30
CA VAL A 106 3.61 2.39 15.78
C VAL A 106 3.01 1.06 16.18
N SER A 107 2.03 1.09 17.09
CA SER A 107 1.33 -0.10 17.59
C SER A 107 -0.18 0.15 17.49
N PRO A 108 -0.77 0.04 16.30
CA PRO A 108 -2.20 0.30 16.13
C PRO A 108 -3.03 -0.78 16.83
N ASP A 109 -4.20 -0.37 17.34
CA ASP A 109 -5.08 -1.27 18.08
C ASP A 109 -5.51 -2.49 17.27
N TRP A 110 -5.73 -2.32 15.95
CA TRP A 110 -6.14 -3.42 15.09
C TRP A 110 -5.09 -4.53 14.97
N ALA A 111 -3.82 -4.24 15.27
CA ALA A 111 -2.73 -5.22 15.20
C ALA A 111 -2.54 -6.00 16.50
N ALA A 112 -3.16 -5.56 17.60
CA ALA A 112 -2.98 -6.19 18.91
C ALA A 112 -3.43 -7.65 18.87
N GLY A 113 -2.54 -8.56 19.28
CA GLY A 113 -2.82 -10.00 19.30
C GLY A 113 -2.85 -10.67 17.93
N LYS A 114 -2.55 -9.97 16.85
CA LYS A 114 -2.55 -10.53 15.50
C LYS A 114 -1.15 -11.02 15.12
N ARG A 115 -1.10 -12.12 14.35
CA ARG A 115 0.15 -12.66 13.84
C ARG A 115 0.49 -12.02 12.51
N PRO A 116 1.68 -11.40 12.36
CA PRO A 116 2.11 -10.88 11.07
C PRO A 116 2.31 -11.98 10.05
N THR A 117 2.11 -11.65 8.77
CA THR A 117 2.50 -12.53 7.65
C THR A 117 4.00 -12.41 7.38
N THR A 118 4.55 -11.21 7.47
CA THR A 118 5.97 -10.94 7.23
C THR A 118 6.35 -9.54 7.70
N ILE A 119 7.66 -9.30 7.71
CA ILE A 119 8.24 -7.98 7.97
C ILE A 119 9.14 -7.66 6.77
N ILE A 120 8.96 -6.49 6.18
CA ILE A 120 9.77 -6.00 5.08
C ILE A 120 10.23 -4.59 5.43
N GLY A 121 11.56 -4.40 5.61
CA GLY A 121 12.11 -3.12 6.05
C GLY A 121 11.52 -2.69 7.38
N GLN A 122 10.95 -1.50 7.43
CA GLN A 122 10.34 -0.93 8.63
C GLN A 122 8.83 -1.16 8.71
N HIS A 123 8.27 -2.02 7.85
CA HIS A 123 6.85 -2.32 7.83
C HIS A 123 6.55 -3.76 8.26
N ILE A 124 5.49 -3.93 9.05
CA ILE A 124 4.97 -5.23 9.51
C ILE A 124 3.63 -5.45 8.82
N PHE A 125 3.47 -6.61 8.17
CA PHE A 125 2.33 -6.92 7.32
C PHE A 125 1.43 -7.97 7.94
N TYR A 126 0.11 -7.86 7.68
CA TYR A 126 -0.91 -8.75 8.22
C TYR A 126 -1.94 -9.09 7.16
N LYS A 127 -2.46 -10.32 7.21
CA LYS A 127 -3.66 -10.70 6.48
C LYS A 127 -4.78 -10.85 7.48
N LEU A 128 -5.73 -9.93 7.48
CA LEU A 128 -6.83 -9.90 8.45
C LEU A 128 -8.15 -10.41 7.86
N THR A 129 -8.29 -10.47 6.53
CA THR A 129 -9.48 -11.01 5.89
C THR A 129 -9.35 -12.52 5.69
N GLU A 130 -10.46 -13.24 5.85
CA GLU A 130 -10.54 -14.70 5.67
C GLU A 130 -11.09 -15.03 4.28
N ILE A 131 -10.19 -15.13 3.31
CA ILE A 131 -10.56 -15.60 1.96
C ILE A 131 -9.51 -16.55 1.40
#